data_4367d1d8fe72254a29cdfbc7433461cd
#
_entry.id   4367d1d8fe72254a29cdfbc7433461cd
#
_cell.length_a   1.000
_cell.length_b   1.000
_cell.length_c   1.000
_cell.angle_alpha   90.00
_cell.angle_beta   90.00
_cell.angle_gamma   90.00
#
_symmetry.space_group_name_H-M   'P 1'
#
loop_
_entity.id
_entity.type
_entity.pdbx_description
1 polymer ?
#
loop_
_entity_poly.entity_id
_entity_poly.type
_entity_poly.pdbx_seq_one_letter_code
_entity_poly.pdbx_strand_id
1 'polypeptide(L)'
;MTGRENDYHWAGPYMLSHEVVAVNNSSKIYKLSDLKNKVIAVQSTTKPEELFLKQTDPKIPKVKQVYSMENRELIYTSLGKGYVDAIAAHEISIRQYMSDYEAKYRILDEDILETGIGVAFAKNDQRGIEKELSKTLKAMVKDGSAKKILKKYVSDAEKYLEVSSLEK
;
A
#
# COMPACT_ATOMS: atom_id res chain seq x y z
N MET A 1 9.44 2.88 3.56
CA MET A 1 10.93 2.91 3.71
C MET A 1 11.63 2.74 2.37
N THR A 2 11.16 1.88 1.49
CA THR A 2 11.81 1.51 0.22
C THR A 2 12.17 2.71 -0.66
N GLY A 3 13.44 2.80 -1.08
CA GLY A 3 14.01 3.86 -1.90
C GLY A 3 14.40 5.14 -1.16
N ARG A 4 14.32 5.15 0.18
CA ARG A 4 14.71 6.27 1.05
C ARG A 4 15.53 5.80 2.26
N GLU A 5 16.10 4.62 2.18
CA GLU A 5 16.82 3.98 3.30
C GLU A 5 17.98 4.84 3.79
N ASN A 6 18.67 5.50 2.87
CA ASN A 6 19.84 6.32 3.16
C ASN A 6 19.53 7.79 3.50
N ASP A 7 18.27 8.23 3.34
CA ASP A 7 17.91 9.64 3.53
C ASP A 7 17.59 9.97 4.99
N TYR A 8 17.27 8.95 5.79
CA TYR A 8 16.79 9.10 7.17
C TYR A 8 17.42 8.07 8.10
N HIS A 9 17.36 8.33 9.40
CA HIS A 9 17.44 7.27 10.40
C HIS A 9 16.04 6.68 10.60
N TRP A 10 15.92 5.37 10.56
CA TRP A 10 14.63 4.69 10.59
C TRP A 10 14.44 3.89 11.87
N ALA A 11 13.24 4.00 12.45
CA ALA A 11 12.74 3.03 13.43
C ALA A 11 11.69 2.12 12.77
N GLY A 12 11.80 0.83 13.00
CA GLY A 12 10.96 -0.19 12.39
C GLY A 12 11.73 -1.07 11.38
N PRO A 13 11.05 -1.70 10.41
CA PRO A 13 9.60 -1.63 10.16
C PRO A 13 8.77 -2.17 11.31
N TYR A 14 7.59 -1.62 11.54
CA TYR A 14 6.65 -2.09 12.56
C TYR A 14 5.38 -2.70 11.99
N MET A 15 5.09 -2.48 10.72
CA MET A 15 4.04 -3.13 9.97
C MET A 15 4.35 -3.15 8.48
N LEU A 16 3.65 -3.98 7.74
CA LEU A 16 3.66 -4.01 6.28
C LEU A 16 2.64 -3.04 5.70
N SER A 17 2.92 -2.56 4.51
CA SER A 17 1.98 -1.88 3.63
C SER A 17 1.91 -2.64 2.32
N HIS A 18 0.70 -2.98 1.91
CA HIS A 18 0.41 -3.64 0.65
C HIS A 18 -0.15 -2.62 -0.32
N GLU A 19 0.54 -2.43 -1.44
CA GLU A 19 0.02 -1.71 -2.59
C GLU A 19 -0.71 -2.71 -3.47
N VAL A 20 -1.98 -2.47 -3.71
CA VAL A 20 -2.87 -3.41 -4.37
C VAL A 20 -3.66 -2.75 -5.50
N VAL A 21 -4.28 -3.57 -6.34
CA VAL A 21 -5.22 -3.11 -7.35
C VAL A 21 -6.64 -3.42 -6.89
N ALA A 22 -7.53 -2.45 -7.04
CA ALA A 22 -8.97 -2.67 -6.87
C ALA A 22 -9.74 -2.37 -8.15
N VAL A 23 -10.84 -3.11 -8.33
CA VAL A 23 -11.75 -3.06 -9.46
C VAL A 23 -13.19 -3.06 -8.98
N ASN A 24 -14.14 -2.67 -9.82
CA ASN A 24 -15.54 -2.87 -9.51
C ASN A 24 -15.87 -4.36 -9.34
N ASN A 25 -16.78 -4.72 -8.44
CA ASN A 25 -17.18 -6.10 -8.20
C ASN A 25 -17.65 -6.83 -9.46
N SER A 26 -18.27 -6.12 -10.39
CA SER A 26 -18.72 -6.65 -11.68
C SER A 26 -17.63 -6.82 -12.72
N SER A 27 -16.40 -6.35 -12.43
CA SER A 27 -15.27 -6.42 -13.36
C SER A 27 -14.82 -7.86 -13.60
N LYS A 28 -14.40 -8.12 -14.84
CA LYS A 28 -13.77 -9.40 -15.25
C LYS A 28 -12.26 -9.41 -15.10
N ILE A 29 -11.67 -8.42 -14.43
CA ILE A 29 -10.24 -8.34 -14.09
C ILE A 29 -10.06 -9.09 -12.78
N TYR A 30 -9.35 -10.23 -12.78
CA TYR A 30 -9.15 -11.08 -11.59
C TYR A 30 -7.69 -11.13 -11.14
N LYS A 31 -6.75 -10.80 -12.03
CA LYS A 31 -5.30 -10.86 -11.77
C LYS A 31 -4.59 -9.68 -12.46
N LEU A 32 -3.35 -9.40 -12.05
CA LEU A 32 -2.58 -8.27 -12.60
C LEU A 32 -2.42 -8.34 -14.12
N SER A 33 -2.24 -9.52 -14.69
CA SER A 33 -2.11 -9.67 -16.15
C SER A 33 -3.35 -9.24 -16.94
N ASP A 34 -4.55 -9.21 -16.31
CA ASP A 34 -5.79 -8.78 -16.94
C ASP A 34 -5.86 -7.25 -17.10
N LEU A 35 -4.93 -6.51 -16.47
CA LEU A 35 -4.79 -5.06 -16.60
C LEU A 35 -4.22 -4.64 -17.97
N LYS A 36 -3.75 -5.59 -18.78
CA LYS A 36 -3.26 -5.28 -20.13
C LYS A 36 -4.31 -4.50 -20.93
N ASN A 37 -3.89 -3.36 -21.49
CA ASN A 37 -4.75 -2.44 -22.25
C ASN A 37 -5.93 -1.83 -21.45
N LYS A 38 -5.89 -1.84 -20.12
CA LYS A 38 -6.89 -1.21 -19.25
C LYS A 38 -6.48 0.22 -18.87
N VAL A 39 -7.45 0.98 -18.39
CA VAL A 39 -7.28 2.34 -17.88
C VAL A 39 -7.22 2.29 -16.36
N ILE A 40 -6.17 2.84 -15.78
CA ILE A 40 -5.91 2.79 -14.33
C ILE A 40 -5.77 4.18 -13.75
N ALA A 41 -6.32 4.42 -12.56
CA ALA A 41 -6.05 5.63 -11.80
C ALA A 41 -5.16 5.34 -10.58
N VAL A 42 -4.24 6.24 -10.31
CA VAL A 42 -3.27 6.21 -9.21
C VAL A 42 -3.14 7.58 -8.57
N GLN A 43 -2.67 7.63 -7.31
CA GLN A 43 -2.33 8.90 -6.70
C GLN A 43 -0.96 9.37 -7.20
N SER A 44 -0.86 10.65 -7.54
CA SER A 44 0.40 11.29 -7.95
C SER A 44 1.46 11.17 -6.85
N THR A 45 2.73 11.06 -7.25
CA THR A 45 3.92 10.96 -6.37
C THR A 45 3.93 9.72 -5.46
N THR A 46 3.21 8.66 -5.84
CA THR A 46 3.18 7.38 -5.11
C THR A 46 3.94 6.27 -5.83
N LYS A 47 4.24 5.19 -5.11
CA LYS A 47 4.88 4.00 -5.71
C LYS A 47 4.00 3.32 -6.77
N PRO A 48 2.69 3.14 -6.59
CA PRO A 48 1.83 2.67 -7.68
C PRO A 48 1.96 3.48 -8.97
N GLU A 49 1.98 4.82 -8.88
CA GLU A 49 2.20 5.67 -10.06
C GLU A 49 3.52 5.34 -10.74
N GLU A 50 4.61 5.31 -9.97
CA GLU A 50 5.95 5.00 -10.50
C GLU A 50 5.97 3.65 -11.23
N LEU A 51 5.38 2.61 -10.62
CA LEU A 51 5.36 1.26 -11.17
C LEU A 51 4.58 1.20 -12.49
N PHE A 52 3.39 1.81 -12.55
CA PHE A 52 2.57 1.79 -13.77
C PHE A 52 3.12 2.68 -14.88
N LEU A 53 3.77 3.80 -14.56
CA LEU A 53 4.37 4.69 -15.56
C LEU A 53 5.70 4.15 -16.10
N LYS A 54 6.59 3.67 -15.22
CA LYS A 54 7.91 3.18 -15.62
C LYS A 54 7.89 1.75 -16.16
N GLN A 55 6.91 0.95 -15.77
CA GLN A 55 6.76 -0.45 -16.18
C GLN A 55 8.05 -1.29 -15.98
N THR A 56 8.74 -1.04 -14.89
CA THR A 56 10.00 -1.71 -14.54
C THR A 56 9.81 -3.09 -13.93
N ASP A 57 8.62 -3.38 -13.40
CA ASP A 57 8.28 -4.69 -12.83
C ASP A 57 7.57 -5.55 -13.89
N PRO A 58 8.12 -6.73 -14.23
CA PRO A 58 7.52 -7.63 -15.23
C PRO A 58 6.13 -8.16 -14.84
N LYS A 59 5.76 -8.11 -13.55
CA LYS A 59 4.40 -8.48 -13.09
C LYS A 59 3.34 -7.49 -13.56
N ILE A 60 3.74 -6.25 -13.85
CA ILE A 60 2.81 -5.17 -14.22
C ILE A 60 2.71 -5.10 -15.74
N PRO A 61 1.58 -5.48 -16.34
CA PRO A 61 1.42 -5.46 -17.78
C PRO A 61 1.32 -4.02 -18.31
N LYS A 62 1.60 -3.86 -19.61
CA LYS A 62 1.39 -2.59 -20.28
C LYS A 62 -0.09 -2.22 -20.29
N VAL A 63 -0.45 -1.17 -19.56
CA VAL A 63 -1.80 -0.61 -19.51
C VAL A 63 -2.05 0.36 -20.66
N LYS A 64 -3.31 0.66 -20.96
CA LYS A 64 -3.69 1.61 -22.01
C LYS A 64 -3.39 3.05 -21.58
N GLN A 65 -3.75 3.39 -20.36
CA GLN A 65 -3.65 4.74 -19.81
C GLN A 65 -3.49 4.70 -18.30
N VAL A 66 -2.65 5.58 -17.76
CA VAL A 66 -2.53 5.86 -16.33
C VAL A 66 -3.03 7.29 -16.09
N TYR A 67 -4.01 7.45 -15.22
CA TYR A 67 -4.44 8.75 -14.71
C TYR A 67 -3.82 8.98 -13.34
N SER A 68 -2.91 9.96 -13.27
CA SER A 68 -2.31 10.40 -12.01
C SER A 68 -3.15 11.54 -11.44
N MET A 69 -3.70 11.35 -10.26
CA MET A 69 -4.58 12.31 -9.58
C MET A 69 -4.00 12.71 -8.23
N GLU A 70 -4.03 13.99 -7.88
CA GLU A 70 -3.55 14.47 -6.57
C GLU A 70 -4.50 14.04 -5.44
N ASN A 71 -5.80 14.12 -5.71
CA ASN A 71 -6.82 13.79 -4.72
C ASN A 71 -7.19 12.31 -4.77
N ARG A 72 -7.00 11.62 -3.64
CA ARG A 72 -7.28 10.18 -3.49
C ARG A 72 -8.77 9.85 -3.65
N GLU A 73 -9.67 10.70 -3.19
CA GLU A 73 -11.11 10.46 -3.32
C GLU A 73 -11.57 10.47 -4.77
N LEU A 74 -10.93 11.28 -5.63
CA LEU A 74 -11.20 11.27 -7.07
C LEU A 74 -10.82 9.94 -7.71
N ILE A 75 -9.74 9.29 -7.23
CA ILE A 75 -9.31 7.98 -7.72
C ILE A 75 -10.41 6.95 -7.43
N TYR A 76 -10.88 6.89 -6.19
CA TYR A 76 -11.92 5.94 -5.79
C TYR A 76 -13.24 6.22 -6.50
N THR A 77 -13.65 7.50 -6.55
CA THR A 77 -14.88 7.89 -7.24
C THR A 77 -14.83 7.58 -8.74
N SER A 78 -13.67 7.75 -9.40
CA SER A 78 -13.52 7.45 -10.82
C SER A 78 -13.73 5.96 -11.12
N LEU A 79 -13.29 5.06 -10.22
CA LEU A 79 -13.59 3.64 -10.32
C LEU A 79 -15.10 3.38 -10.16
N GLY A 80 -15.73 3.97 -9.16
CA GLY A 80 -17.17 3.81 -8.92
C GLY A 80 -18.04 4.29 -10.08
N LYS A 81 -17.61 5.35 -10.76
CA LYS A 81 -18.29 5.90 -11.95
C LYS A 81 -17.93 5.17 -13.25
N GLY A 82 -17.00 4.22 -13.23
CA GLY A 82 -16.57 3.50 -14.42
C GLY A 82 -15.71 4.34 -15.38
N TYR A 83 -15.11 5.44 -14.92
CA TYR A 83 -14.20 6.24 -15.74
C TYR A 83 -12.83 5.57 -15.92
N VAL A 84 -12.49 4.66 -15.01
CA VAL A 84 -11.32 3.79 -15.07
C VAL A 84 -11.72 2.34 -14.82
N ASP A 85 -10.92 1.41 -15.34
CA ASP A 85 -11.15 -0.03 -15.17
C ASP A 85 -10.66 -0.52 -13.79
N ALA A 86 -9.61 0.13 -13.25
CA ALA A 86 -8.97 -0.25 -12.00
C ALA A 86 -8.31 0.97 -11.33
N ILE A 87 -8.03 0.83 -10.04
CA ILE A 87 -7.24 1.77 -9.26
C ILE A 87 -6.11 1.02 -8.54
N ALA A 88 -5.00 1.71 -8.26
CA ALA A 88 -3.94 1.16 -7.43
C ALA A 88 -3.59 2.11 -6.28
N ALA A 89 -3.59 1.58 -5.06
CA ALA A 89 -3.32 2.32 -3.83
C ALA A 89 -3.02 1.36 -2.66
N HIS A 90 -2.72 1.94 -1.49
CA HIS A 90 -2.61 1.19 -0.24
C HIS A 90 -3.89 0.42 0.08
N GLU A 91 -3.78 -0.87 0.37
CA GLU A 91 -4.91 -1.74 0.66
C GLU A 91 -5.80 -1.20 1.79
N ILE A 92 -5.20 -0.75 2.90
CA ILE A 92 -5.95 -0.21 4.04
C ILE A 92 -6.79 1.00 3.62
N SER A 93 -6.24 1.88 2.77
CA SER A 93 -6.97 3.06 2.29
C SER A 93 -8.17 2.69 1.41
N ILE A 94 -8.01 1.69 0.55
CA ILE A 94 -9.11 1.18 -0.29
C ILE A 94 -10.20 0.55 0.59
N ARG A 95 -9.81 -0.30 1.55
CA ARG A 95 -10.74 -0.95 2.48
C ARG A 95 -11.50 0.06 3.34
N GLN A 96 -10.81 1.11 3.81
CA GLN A 96 -11.45 2.20 4.56
C GLN A 96 -12.49 2.90 3.70
N TYR A 97 -12.14 3.29 2.46
CA TYR A 97 -13.10 3.91 1.55
C TYR A 97 -14.30 3.00 1.25
N MET A 98 -14.06 1.70 1.04
CA MET A 98 -15.15 0.73 0.82
C MET A 98 -16.09 0.66 2.02
N SER A 99 -15.56 0.74 3.24
CA SER A 99 -16.35 0.74 4.48
C SER A 99 -17.15 2.04 4.65
N ASP A 100 -16.51 3.19 4.45
CA ASP A 100 -17.08 4.51 4.72
C ASP A 100 -18.19 4.87 3.71
N TYR A 101 -18.04 4.43 2.46
CA TYR A 101 -18.95 4.77 1.35
C TYR A 101 -19.73 3.58 0.80
N GLU A 102 -19.67 2.43 1.47
CA GLU A 102 -20.32 1.17 1.02
C GLU A 102 -19.96 0.80 -0.44
N ALA A 103 -18.74 1.18 -0.88
CA ALA A 103 -18.32 1.01 -2.25
C ALA A 103 -18.14 -0.48 -2.60
N LYS A 104 -18.69 -0.91 -3.72
CA LYS A 104 -18.68 -2.30 -4.16
C LYS A 104 -17.47 -2.60 -5.04
N TYR A 105 -16.28 -2.60 -4.42
CA TYR A 105 -15.03 -2.93 -5.07
C TYR A 105 -14.54 -4.31 -4.64
N ARG A 106 -13.66 -4.87 -5.45
CA ARG A 106 -12.91 -6.09 -5.17
C ARG A 106 -11.42 -5.78 -5.32
N ILE A 107 -10.64 -6.12 -4.31
CA ILE A 107 -9.19 -6.06 -4.35
C ILE A 107 -8.70 -7.35 -5.00
N LEU A 108 -7.69 -7.25 -5.88
CA LEU A 108 -7.03 -8.42 -6.46
C LEU A 108 -6.18 -9.10 -5.41
N ASP A 109 -6.01 -10.41 -5.52
CA ASP A 109 -5.22 -11.21 -4.56
C ASP A 109 -3.71 -10.96 -4.70
N GLU A 110 -3.26 -10.43 -5.85
CA GLU A 110 -1.87 -10.16 -6.14
C GLU A 110 -1.49 -8.74 -5.71
N ASP A 111 -0.52 -8.62 -4.81
CA ASP A 111 0.07 -7.34 -4.45
C ASP A 111 0.99 -6.84 -5.59
N ILE A 112 0.91 -5.54 -5.88
CA ILE A 112 1.87 -4.91 -6.80
C ILE A 112 3.18 -4.54 -6.09
N LEU A 113 3.11 -4.29 -4.78
CA LEU A 113 4.28 -4.01 -3.96
C LEU A 113 3.96 -4.26 -2.48
N GLU A 114 4.91 -4.85 -1.77
CA GLU A 114 4.92 -4.94 -0.32
C GLU A 114 6.09 -4.11 0.22
N THR A 115 5.83 -3.26 1.21
CA THR A 115 6.86 -2.41 1.83
C THR A 115 6.70 -2.33 3.34
N GLY A 116 7.81 -2.12 4.05
CA GLY A 116 7.78 -1.84 5.48
C GLY A 116 7.41 -0.40 5.78
N ILE A 117 6.56 -0.20 6.78
CA ILE A 117 6.26 1.10 7.36
C ILE A 117 7.15 1.29 8.59
N GLY A 118 7.84 2.43 8.63
CA GLY A 118 8.70 2.83 9.74
C GLY A 118 8.53 4.30 10.09
N VAL A 119 9.17 4.73 11.16
CA VAL A 119 9.24 6.13 11.57
C VAL A 119 10.58 6.71 11.13
N ALA A 120 10.53 7.81 10.37
CA ALA A 120 11.71 8.50 9.86
C ALA A 120 12.16 9.60 10.83
N PHE A 121 13.46 9.65 11.09
CA PHE A 121 14.14 10.72 11.82
C PHE A 121 15.14 11.41 10.90
N ALA A 122 15.32 12.70 11.06
CA ALA A 122 16.27 13.44 10.25
C ALA A 122 17.70 12.85 10.39
N LYS A 123 18.46 12.88 9.29
CA LYS A 123 19.81 12.30 9.23
C LYS A 123 20.78 12.92 10.24
N ASN A 124 20.54 14.17 10.63
CA ASN A 124 21.31 14.90 11.64
C ASN A 124 20.79 14.73 13.08
N ASP A 125 19.75 13.91 13.28
CA ASP A 125 19.26 13.59 14.62
C ASP A 125 20.20 12.58 15.29
N GLN A 126 20.89 13.02 16.34
CA GLN A 126 21.89 12.22 17.06
C GLN A 126 21.37 11.67 18.40
N ARG A 127 20.07 11.80 18.69
CA ARG A 127 19.47 11.37 19.95
C ARG A 127 19.39 9.84 20.10
N GLY A 128 19.51 9.09 19.00
CA GLY A 128 19.44 7.62 19.00
C GLY A 128 18.03 7.07 19.28
N ILE A 129 16.98 7.91 19.20
CA ILE A 129 15.59 7.53 19.50
C ILE A 129 15.12 6.42 18.57
N GLU A 130 15.59 6.40 17.31
CA GLU A 130 15.22 5.39 16.33
C GLU A 130 15.55 3.96 16.77
N LYS A 131 16.64 3.79 17.52
CA LYS A 131 17.07 2.47 18.03
C LYS A 131 16.15 2.00 19.15
N GLU A 132 15.88 2.86 20.13
CA GLU A 132 15.01 2.55 21.26
C GLU A 132 13.56 2.33 20.80
N LEU A 133 13.08 3.15 19.85
CA LEU A 133 11.76 2.97 19.26
C LEU A 133 11.68 1.64 18.50
N SER A 134 12.69 1.28 17.69
CA SER A 134 12.72 -0.01 16.99
C SER A 134 12.65 -1.19 17.96
N LYS A 135 13.40 -1.12 19.05
CA LYS A 135 13.38 -2.14 20.11
C LYS A 135 11.99 -2.26 20.74
N THR A 136 11.37 -1.14 21.06
CA THR A 136 10.01 -1.10 21.63
C THR A 136 8.98 -1.66 20.66
N LEU A 137 9.01 -1.23 19.40
CA LEU A 137 8.08 -1.72 18.37
C LEU A 137 8.21 -3.24 18.14
N LYS A 138 9.45 -3.77 18.11
CA LYS A 138 9.69 -5.22 18.04
C LYS A 138 9.13 -5.96 19.27
N ALA A 139 9.29 -5.39 20.46
CA ALA A 139 8.70 -5.98 21.68
C ALA A 139 7.19 -5.99 21.63
N MET A 140 6.54 -4.91 21.12
CA MET A 140 5.09 -4.83 20.96
C MET A 140 4.53 -5.83 19.94
N VAL A 141 5.28 -6.15 18.88
CA VAL A 141 4.91 -7.23 17.96
C VAL A 141 4.99 -8.58 18.68
N LYS A 142 6.06 -8.82 19.43
CA LYS A 142 6.31 -10.09 20.14
C LYS A 142 5.31 -10.36 21.25
N ASP A 143 4.93 -9.36 22.03
CA ASP A 143 3.98 -9.51 23.16
C ASP A 143 2.51 -9.43 22.75
N GLY A 144 2.24 -9.16 21.46
CA GLY A 144 0.90 -9.09 20.88
C GLY A 144 0.18 -7.76 21.09
N SER A 145 0.80 -6.76 21.73
CA SER A 145 0.17 -5.45 21.93
C SER A 145 -0.02 -4.70 20.62
N ALA A 146 0.94 -4.80 19.68
CA ALA A 146 0.80 -4.26 18.32
C ALA A 146 -0.42 -4.86 17.60
N LYS A 147 -0.60 -6.19 17.66
CA LYS A 147 -1.77 -6.88 17.08
C LYS A 147 -3.08 -6.40 17.69
N LYS A 148 -3.13 -6.25 19.03
CA LYS A 148 -4.32 -5.75 19.73
C LYS A 148 -4.70 -4.33 19.31
N ILE A 149 -3.72 -3.46 19.08
CA ILE A 149 -3.96 -2.10 18.59
C ILE A 149 -4.46 -2.16 17.14
N LEU A 150 -3.77 -2.89 16.27
CA LEU A 150 -4.05 -2.93 14.84
C LEU A 150 -5.43 -3.52 14.52
N LYS A 151 -5.89 -4.51 15.29
CA LYS A 151 -7.25 -5.10 15.18
C LYS A 151 -8.40 -4.10 15.35
N LYS A 152 -8.13 -2.91 15.92
CA LYS A 152 -9.14 -1.85 16.00
C LYS A 152 -9.37 -1.14 14.66
N TYR A 153 -8.45 -1.28 13.73
CA TYR A 153 -8.43 -0.53 12.46
C TYR A 153 -8.53 -1.43 11.23
N VAL A 154 -8.05 -2.68 11.33
CA VAL A 154 -8.05 -3.65 10.22
C VAL A 154 -8.53 -5.00 10.69
N SER A 155 -9.25 -5.71 9.84
CA SER A 155 -9.81 -7.04 10.14
C SER A 155 -8.72 -8.12 10.25
N ASP A 156 -7.70 -8.08 9.38
CA ASP A 156 -6.60 -9.03 9.33
C ASP A 156 -5.29 -8.37 9.78
N ALA A 157 -5.16 -8.16 11.09
CA ALA A 157 -3.97 -7.53 11.66
C ALA A 157 -2.70 -8.37 11.51
N GLU A 158 -2.83 -9.70 11.35
CA GLU A 158 -1.68 -10.61 11.24
C GLU A 158 -0.95 -10.37 9.93
N LYS A 159 -1.67 -10.26 8.81
CA LYS A 159 -1.12 -9.93 7.49
C LYS A 159 -0.16 -8.73 7.53
N TYR A 160 -0.50 -7.70 8.31
CA TYR A 160 0.28 -6.46 8.37
C TYR A 160 1.44 -6.50 9.38
N LEU A 161 1.55 -7.54 10.20
CA LEU A 161 2.59 -7.68 11.23
C LEU A 161 3.70 -8.68 10.86
N GLU A 162 3.62 -9.33 9.70
CA GLU A 162 4.63 -10.29 9.21
C GLU A 162 5.89 -9.60 8.67
N VAL A 163 6.39 -8.60 9.39
CA VAL A 163 7.55 -7.75 8.96
C VAL A 163 8.85 -8.54 8.76
N SER A 164 8.95 -9.76 9.27
CA SER A 164 10.10 -10.64 9.03
C SER A 164 10.26 -11.07 7.56
N SER A 165 9.22 -10.94 6.75
CA SER A 165 9.27 -11.18 5.31
C SER A 165 10.21 -10.20 4.58
N LEU A 166 10.44 -9.02 5.15
CA LEU A 166 11.29 -7.95 4.58
C LEU A 166 12.78 -8.07 4.97
N GLU A 167 13.14 -8.98 5.87
CA GLU A 167 14.53 -9.17 6.35
C GLU A 167 15.30 -10.20 5.49
N LYS A 168 14.81 -10.53 4.29
CA LYS A 168 15.44 -11.49 3.37
C LYS A 168 16.24 -10.81 2.27
#